data_86eecb17fe09a77b64392557b9623169
#
_entry.id   86eecb17fe09a77b64392557b9623169
#
_cell.length_a   1.000
_cell.length_b   1.000
_cell.length_c   1.000
_cell.angle_alpha   90.00
_cell.angle_beta   90.00
_cell.angle_gamma   90.00
#
_symmetry.space_group_name_H-M   'P 1'
#
loop_
_entity.id
_entity.type
_entity.pdbx_description
1 polymer ?
#
loop_
_entity_poly.entity_id
_entity_poly.type
_entity_poly.pdbx_seq_one_letter_code
_entity_poly.pdbx_strand_id
1 'polypeptide(L)'
;MCTLGLFLVGCGGGSGGQDNSASASPPTSRELAQICTKDSPYAAKSSKPSQQGELSDEKKWVKAYMSERYLWYKDIPNINENDSRYNVLKGGVIDVWNSLLNYFNDSKTPLKTAIGTLVDKFSFIIDSTEWNNFVESSLRGYGFMLKTSTQAGQKVLTLAYVYPNSPAKNAGLARGDQIISIDGASVNDTSAEATSIFNEGLRPTKVAPHQFQILRAGQTLNVTMQAEVITLQQVEYKVLNVGSQKIGYLLFNSHVPGAEAYLIQAMTYFKQQAISDLVVDLRYNGGGYLAIANALAYSVAGREKAQGKVFEWTQFSDKRSSENYAMYFNSFGLNNQAYPSLGLAKIYVLASSGTCSASESFINGLRGIDVQVELIGGTTCGKPYGFYPQDNCGITYGAMEMEGVNAKFEGRFSDGMTPQCTVLDDLSRPLGDASEGMLSVAIKRMQGQSCSQAAGLAIGSQDLLGMGLRDQGVLLRPDWQSNKFLQAKP
;
A
#
# COMPACT_ATOMS: atom_id res chain seq x y z
N MET A 1 -0.59 49.02 60.81
CA MET A 1 -0.52 48.69 62.24
C MET A 1 -0.47 47.20 62.39
N CYS A 2 0.64 46.74 62.88
CA CYS A 2 0.88 45.64 63.85
C CYS A 2 0.41 44.23 63.43
N THR A 3 1.12 43.14 63.54
CA THR A 3 2.43 42.86 64.22
C THR A 3 2.90 41.48 63.78
N LEU A 4 4.16 41.39 63.60
CA LEU A 4 5.08 40.27 63.66
C LEU A 4 4.73 39.15 64.67
N GLY A 5 4.97 37.87 64.31
CA GLY A 5 5.00 36.73 65.21
C GLY A 5 5.92 35.68 64.66
N LEU A 6 7.21 35.76 64.99
CA LEU A 6 8.22 34.72 64.83
C LEU A 6 8.00 33.64 65.89
N PHE A 7 8.05 32.35 65.51
CA PHE A 7 8.40 31.26 66.42
C PHE A 7 9.38 30.27 65.70
N LEU A 8 10.57 30.25 66.18
CA LEU A 8 11.61 29.23 65.99
C LEU A 8 11.49 28.22 67.12
N VAL A 9 11.58 26.94 66.85
CA VAL A 9 12.09 25.80 67.64
C VAL A 9 11.86 24.57 66.79
N GLY A 10 12.70 23.57 66.51
CA GLY A 10 13.99 23.19 67.04
C GLY A 10 14.32 21.84 66.42
N CYS A 11 15.57 21.49 66.29
CA CYS A 11 16.17 20.30 65.74
C CYS A 11 15.62 18.97 66.30
N GLY A 12 15.45 17.98 65.39
CA GLY A 12 15.34 16.58 65.75
C GLY A 12 15.80 15.73 64.55
N GLY A 13 17.02 15.23 64.62
CA GLY A 13 17.62 14.37 63.60
C GLY A 13 16.97 12.99 63.56
N GLY A 14 16.77 12.49 62.38
CA GLY A 14 16.37 11.11 62.10
C GLY A 14 16.88 10.77 60.71
N SER A 15 18.03 10.12 60.65
CA SER A 15 18.59 9.52 59.43
C SER A 15 17.72 8.35 59.02
N GLY A 16 16.90 8.56 57.99
CA GLY A 16 16.20 7.49 57.25
C GLY A 16 16.48 7.74 55.80
N GLY A 17 17.47 7.09 55.25
CA GLY A 17 17.72 7.07 53.79
C GLY A 17 16.53 6.42 53.12
N GLN A 18 15.62 7.22 52.55
CA GLN A 18 14.73 6.76 51.50
C GLN A 18 15.48 6.96 50.18
N ASP A 19 15.98 5.85 49.66
CA ASP A 19 16.33 5.73 48.26
C ASP A 19 15.06 5.96 47.43
N ASN A 20 14.73 7.22 47.17
CA ASN A 20 13.82 7.62 46.12
C ASN A 20 14.55 7.47 44.79
N SER A 21 14.88 6.26 44.39
CA SER A 21 15.05 5.93 43.00
C SER A 21 13.67 5.92 42.36
N ALA A 22 13.13 7.11 42.10
CA ALA A 22 12.09 7.25 41.09
C ALA A 22 12.68 6.68 39.82
N SER A 23 12.28 5.49 39.43
CA SER A 23 12.69 4.90 38.14
C SER A 23 12.27 5.89 37.07
N ALA A 24 13.24 6.57 36.48
CA ALA A 24 12.99 7.48 35.36
C ALA A 24 12.20 6.72 34.31
N SER A 25 11.09 7.27 33.85
CA SER A 25 10.34 6.68 32.76
C SER A 25 11.27 6.47 31.57
N PRO A 26 11.15 5.36 30.82
CA PRO A 26 11.99 5.15 29.65
C PRO A 26 11.82 6.31 28.68
N PRO A 27 12.88 6.72 27.98
CA PRO A 27 12.82 7.83 27.04
C PRO A 27 11.84 7.55 25.91
N THR A 28 11.13 8.59 25.49
CA THR A 28 10.15 8.54 24.41
C THR A 28 10.81 8.50 23.02
N SER A 29 10.08 8.04 22.02
CA SER A 29 10.55 8.09 20.63
C SER A 29 10.84 9.51 20.16
N ARG A 30 10.16 10.53 20.73
CA ARG A 30 10.41 11.94 20.44
C ARG A 30 11.78 12.41 20.99
N GLU A 31 12.13 11.99 22.20
CA GLU A 31 13.40 12.35 22.84
C GLU A 31 14.60 11.67 22.16
N LEU A 32 14.40 10.48 21.61
CA LEU A 32 15.42 9.69 20.91
C LEU A 32 15.51 10.00 19.40
N ALA A 33 14.62 10.84 18.88
CA ALA A 33 14.52 11.07 17.44
C ALA A 33 15.76 11.76 16.88
N GLN A 34 16.17 11.35 15.67
CA GLN A 34 17.25 11.93 14.89
C GLN A 34 18.65 11.85 15.58
N ILE A 35 18.85 10.89 16.49
CA ILE A 35 20.17 10.51 17.00
C ILE A 35 20.66 9.37 16.10
N CYS A 36 21.46 9.72 15.08
CA CYS A 36 21.72 8.85 13.95
C CYS A 36 23.09 8.20 14.02
N THR A 37 23.17 6.96 13.61
CA THR A 37 24.43 6.22 13.51
C THR A 37 25.47 7.03 12.72
N LYS A 38 26.65 7.16 13.28
CA LYS A 38 27.78 7.82 12.64
C LYS A 38 28.03 7.21 11.26
N ASP A 39 28.27 8.08 10.28
CA ASP A 39 28.54 7.70 8.89
C ASP A 39 27.40 6.91 8.19
N SER A 40 26.17 6.97 8.75
CA SER A 40 25.00 6.40 8.11
C SER A 40 24.72 7.10 6.77
N PRO A 41 24.63 6.37 5.64
CA PRO A 41 24.33 6.96 4.33
C PRO A 41 22.89 7.49 4.24
N TYR A 42 22.05 7.19 5.23
CA TYR A 42 20.63 7.58 5.27
C TYR A 42 20.41 8.91 6.00
N ALA A 43 21.21 9.23 7.02
CA ALA A 43 21.01 10.41 7.87
C ALA A 43 20.91 11.73 7.08
N ALA A 44 21.69 11.87 6.00
CA ALA A 44 21.64 13.04 5.11
C ALA A 44 20.34 13.15 4.30
N LYS A 45 19.52 12.09 4.25
CA LYS A 45 18.22 12.02 3.55
C LYS A 45 17.05 12.40 4.46
N SER A 46 17.27 12.57 5.76
CA SER A 46 16.24 13.03 6.68
C SER A 46 15.85 14.47 6.37
N SER A 47 14.56 14.75 6.42
CA SER A 47 14.03 16.11 6.33
C SER A 47 14.25 16.94 7.60
N LYS A 48 14.78 16.32 8.67
CA LYS A 48 14.99 16.93 9.98
C LYS A 48 16.48 17.00 10.33
N PRO A 49 16.91 18.00 11.09
CA PRO A 49 18.28 18.05 11.62
C PRO A 49 18.56 16.81 12.47
N SER A 50 19.73 16.20 12.27
CA SER A 50 20.18 15.03 13.00
C SER A 50 21.36 15.33 13.93
N GLN A 51 21.48 14.52 15.00
CA GLN A 51 22.60 14.47 15.89
C GLN A 51 23.38 13.17 15.64
N GLN A 52 24.71 13.22 15.82
CA GLN A 52 25.52 12.02 15.70
C GLN A 52 25.33 11.10 16.91
N GLY A 53 25.07 9.83 16.68
CA GLY A 53 24.92 8.77 17.65
C GLY A 53 25.47 7.44 17.15
N GLU A 54 25.02 6.37 17.77
CA GLU A 54 25.40 4.99 17.49
C GLU A 54 24.19 4.19 16.97
N LEU A 55 24.42 3.02 16.37
CA LEU A 55 23.34 2.10 15.95
C LEU A 55 22.42 1.72 17.12
N SER A 56 22.97 1.64 18.34
CA SER A 56 22.20 1.40 19.57
C SER A 56 21.16 2.48 19.84
N ASP A 57 21.41 3.74 19.47
CA ASP A 57 20.47 4.84 19.69
C ASP A 57 19.30 4.76 18.71
N GLU A 58 19.55 4.40 17.45
CA GLU A 58 18.47 4.13 16.49
C GLU A 58 17.64 2.91 16.88
N LYS A 59 18.24 1.83 17.41
CA LYS A 59 17.49 0.68 17.97
C LYS A 59 16.64 1.07 19.18
N LYS A 60 17.14 1.91 20.09
CA LYS A 60 16.35 2.45 21.21
C LYS A 60 15.18 3.26 20.71
N TRP A 61 15.37 4.07 19.65
CA TRP A 61 14.29 4.80 19.03
C TRP A 61 13.22 3.85 18.46
N VAL A 62 13.61 2.82 17.69
CA VAL A 62 12.67 1.81 17.16
C VAL A 62 11.87 1.16 18.28
N LYS A 63 12.52 0.78 19.37
CA LYS A 63 11.87 0.16 20.53
C LYS A 63 10.84 1.08 21.18
N ALA A 64 11.19 2.35 21.38
CA ALA A 64 10.28 3.35 21.93
C ALA A 64 9.11 3.59 20.98
N TYR A 65 9.36 3.79 19.69
CA TYR A 65 8.37 3.97 18.65
C TYR A 65 7.37 2.81 18.59
N MET A 66 7.85 1.57 18.55
CA MET A 66 7.00 0.39 18.55
C MET A 66 6.19 0.27 19.83
N SER A 67 6.81 0.49 21.00
CA SER A 67 6.10 0.46 22.28
C SER A 67 5.00 1.52 22.41
N GLU A 68 5.18 2.70 21.83
CA GLU A 68 4.26 3.82 21.92
C GLU A 68 3.11 3.72 20.91
N ARG A 69 3.42 3.29 19.68
CA ARG A 69 2.51 3.46 18.55
C ARG A 69 1.94 2.18 17.98
N TYR A 70 2.67 1.07 18.08
CA TYR A 70 2.31 -0.18 17.43
C TYR A 70 0.98 -0.75 17.96
N LEU A 71 0.11 -1.15 17.05
CA LEU A 71 -1.23 -1.66 17.40
C LEU A 71 -1.15 -2.87 18.33
N TRP A 72 -0.21 -3.78 18.07
CA TRP A 72 0.01 -4.99 18.87
C TRP A 72 1.22 -4.88 19.78
N TYR A 73 1.41 -3.73 20.41
CA TYR A 73 2.57 -3.45 21.26
C TYR A 73 2.75 -4.44 22.43
N LYS A 74 1.67 -5.09 22.88
CA LYS A 74 1.71 -6.12 23.95
C LYS A 74 2.36 -7.42 23.50
N ASP A 75 2.38 -7.68 22.20
CA ASP A 75 2.86 -8.92 21.61
C ASP A 75 4.27 -8.77 21.02
N ILE A 76 4.95 -7.65 21.27
CA ILE A 76 6.34 -7.43 20.86
C ILE A 76 7.23 -8.43 21.59
N PRO A 77 8.00 -9.27 20.85
CA PRO A 77 8.91 -10.23 21.48
C PRO A 77 10.01 -9.54 22.30
N ASN A 78 10.52 -10.22 23.32
CA ASN A 78 11.71 -9.78 24.02
C ASN A 78 12.96 -10.04 23.16
N ILE A 79 13.58 -8.97 22.66
CA ILE A 79 14.69 -9.01 21.69
C ILE A 79 16.00 -8.71 22.42
N ASN A 80 17.01 -9.58 22.21
CA ASN A 80 18.37 -9.27 22.60
C ASN A 80 19.02 -8.32 21.59
N GLU A 81 19.11 -7.04 21.90
CA GLU A 81 19.65 -5.98 21.03
C GLU A 81 21.12 -6.20 20.61
N ASN A 82 21.85 -7.07 21.34
CA ASN A 82 23.26 -7.40 21.05
C ASN A 82 23.42 -8.60 20.10
N ASP A 83 22.33 -9.22 19.64
CA ASP A 83 22.39 -10.30 18.64
C ASP A 83 23.06 -9.79 17.35
N SER A 84 23.92 -10.63 16.76
CA SER A 84 24.66 -10.30 15.52
C SER A 84 23.73 -9.98 14.34
N ARG A 85 22.52 -10.48 14.32
CA ARG A 85 21.49 -10.16 13.31
C ARG A 85 21.11 -8.68 13.30
N TYR A 86 21.26 -7.97 14.43
CA TYR A 86 20.97 -6.55 14.60
C TYR A 86 22.23 -5.69 14.65
N ASN A 87 23.38 -6.29 14.36
CA ASN A 87 24.69 -5.65 14.33
C ASN A 87 25.46 -6.16 13.11
N VAL A 88 24.79 -6.13 11.94
CA VAL A 88 25.33 -6.67 10.68
C VAL A 88 26.54 -5.88 10.24
N LEU A 89 27.59 -6.60 9.85
CA LEU A 89 28.80 -6.01 9.25
C LEU A 89 28.87 -6.33 7.76
N LYS A 90 29.22 -5.34 6.97
CA LYS A 90 29.51 -5.46 5.55
C LYS A 90 30.88 -4.85 5.25
N GLY A 91 31.84 -5.69 4.89
CA GLY A 91 33.22 -5.21 4.69
C GLY A 91 33.86 -4.63 5.95
N GLY A 92 33.48 -5.10 7.15
CA GLY A 92 33.99 -4.60 8.44
C GLY A 92 33.32 -3.32 8.96
N VAL A 93 32.35 -2.76 8.23
CA VAL A 93 31.60 -1.57 8.63
C VAL A 93 30.15 -1.98 8.97
N ILE A 94 29.52 -1.27 9.90
CA ILE A 94 28.12 -1.51 10.27
C ILE A 94 27.21 -1.27 9.06
N ASP A 95 26.45 -2.29 8.69
CA ASP A 95 25.34 -2.19 7.73
C ASP A 95 24.07 -1.74 8.49
N VAL A 96 23.89 -0.43 8.56
CA VAL A 96 22.77 0.21 9.29
C VAL A 96 21.42 -0.30 8.79
N TRP A 97 21.26 -0.42 7.47
CA TRP A 97 20.00 -0.87 6.87
C TRP A 97 19.61 -2.26 7.31
N ASN A 98 20.47 -3.25 7.06
CA ASN A 98 20.15 -4.63 7.39
C ASN A 98 20.03 -4.86 8.90
N SER A 99 20.78 -4.12 9.70
CA SER A 99 20.69 -4.16 11.16
C SER A 99 19.33 -3.67 11.64
N LEU A 100 18.86 -2.51 11.16
CA LEU A 100 17.58 -1.92 11.55
C LEU A 100 16.38 -2.68 10.93
N LEU A 101 16.52 -3.16 9.70
CA LEU A 101 15.49 -3.98 9.04
C LEU A 101 15.21 -5.26 9.83
N ASN A 102 16.27 -5.98 10.23
CA ASN A 102 16.13 -7.20 11.03
C ASN A 102 15.54 -6.89 12.41
N TYR A 103 16.04 -5.85 13.08
CA TYR A 103 15.55 -5.44 14.39
C TYR A 103 14.07 -5.03 14.37
N PHE A 104 13.67 -4.23 13.40
CA PHE A 104 12.28 -3.81 13.22
C PHE A 104 11.37 -5.00 12.89
N ASN A 105 11.79 -5.90 11.99
CA ASN A 105 11.00 -7.07 11.61
C ASN A 105 10.79 -8.02 12.78
N ASP A 106 11.81 -8.25 13.59
CA ASP A 106 11.70 -9.11 14.77
C ASP A 106 10.95 -8.42 15.93
N SER A 107 10.77 -7.09 15.88
CA SER A 107 9.92 -6.33 16.82
C SER A 107 8.43 -6.41 16.50
N LYS A 108 8.01 -7.05 15.41
CA LYS A 108 6.59 -7.21 15.08
C LYS A 108 5.95 -8.37 15.85
N THR A 109 4.63 -8.32 15.99
CA THR A 109 3.86 -9.40 16.60
C THR A 109 4.02 -10.72 15.86
N PRO A 110 4.22 -11.86 16.55
CA PRO A 110 4.23 -13.19 15.94
C PRO A 110 2.81 -13.76 15.72
N LEU A 111 1.76 -13.02 16.07
CA LEU A 111 0.37 -13.48 15.94
C LEU A 111 0.02 -13.84 14.50
N LYS A 112 -0.84 -14.84 14.36
CA LYS A 112 -1.32 -15.33 13.07
C LYS A 112 -2.83 -15.19 12.94
N THR A 113 -3.30 -15.00 11.71
CA THR A 113 -4.72 -15.02 11.35
C THR A 113 -5.29 -16.44 11.43
N ALA A 114 -6.60 -16.59 11.26
CA ALA A 114 -7.26 -17.90 11.25
C ALA A 114 -6.73 -18.86 10.16
N ILE A 115 -6.23 -18.33 9.05
CA ILE A 115 -5.62 -19.13 7.97
C ILE A 115 -4.09 -19.31 8.12
N GLY A 116 -3.52 -18.90 9.28
CA GLY A 116 -2.11 -19.13 9.61
C GLY A 116 -1.11 -18.12 9.04
N THR A 117 -1.56 -17.04 8.40
CA THR A 117 -0.69 -15.95 7.95
C THR A 117 -0.36 -15.01 9.11
N LEU A 118 0.77 -14.31 9.07
CA LEU A 118 1.09 -13.28 10.07
C LEU A 118 0.03 -12.18 10.03
N VAL A 119 -0.43 -11.75 11.21
CA VAL A 119 -1.35 -10.60 11.35
C VAL A 119 -0.66 -9.34 10.86
N ASP A 120 0.59 -9.12 11.28
CA ASP A 120 1.40 -8.01 10.76
C ASP A 120 2.40 -8.48 9.69
N LYS A 121 1.94 -8.56 8.48
CA LYS A 121 2.75 -8.66 7.26
C LYS A 121 2.95 -7.31 6.58
N PHE A 122 2.57 -6.20 7.23
CA PHE A 122 2.39 -4.89 6.61
C PHE A 122 3.29 -3.79 7.15
N SER A 123 3.77 -3.90 8.40
CA SER A 123 4.74 -2.95 8.96
C SER A 123 6.07 -3.05 8.23
N PHE A 124 6.69 -1.92 7.91
CA PHE A 124 7.87 -1.84 7.05
C PHE A 124 8.81 -0.70 7.45
N ILE A 125 10.02 -0.75 6.92
CA ILE A 125 10.94 0.38 6.82
C ILE A 125 11.31 0.61 5.36
N ILE A 126 11.62 1.85 5.00
CA ILE A 126 12.00 2.24 3.63
C ILE A 126 12.94 3.45 3.69
N ASP A 127 13.81 3.60 2.70
CA ASP A 127 14.56 4.83 2.46
C ASP A 127 13.59 6.02 2.31
N SER A 128 13.79 7.10 3.05
CA SER A 128 12.87 8.25 3.04
C SER A 128 12.78 8.92 1.66
N THR A 129 13.82 8.84 0.83
CA THR A 129 13.75 9.36 -0.55
C THR A 129 12.81 8.50 -1.41
N GLU A 130 12.90 7.16 -1.28
CA GLU A 130 11.99 6.26 -2.02
C GLU A 130 10.53 6.45 -1.56
N TRP A 131 10.31 6.65 -0.26
CA TRP A 131 8.99 6.95 0.28
C TRP A 131 8.41 8.24 -0.32
N ASN A 132 9.20 9.33 -0.32
CA ASN A 132 8.76 10.61 -0.86
C ASN A 132 8.46 10.52 -2.37
N ASN A 133 9.32 9.85 -3.14
CA ASN A 133 9.08 9.60 -4.56
C ASN A 133 7.76 8.86 -4.81
N PHE A 134 7.46 7.85 -4.00
CA PHE A 134 6.19 7.14 -4.09
C PHE A 134 4.99 8.05 -3.82
N VAL A 135 5.05 8.85 -2.76
CA VAL A 135 3.98 9.80 -2.40
C VAL A 135 3.76 10.83 -3.51
N GLU A 136 4.83 11.28 -4.16
CA GLU A 136 4.79 12.24 -5.28
C GLU A 136 4.42 11.60 -6.62
N SER A 137 4.12 10.29 -6.65
CA SER A 137 3.90 9.52 -7.90
C SER A 137 5.09 9.58 -8.87
N SER A 138 6.29 9.80 -8.36
CA SER A 138 7.52 9.85 -9.12
C SER A 138 8.25 8.51 -8.99
N LEU A 139 8.68 7.95 -10.09
CA LEU A 139 9.44 6.70 -10.12
C LEU A 139 10.57 6.79 -11.13
N ARG A 140 11.79 6.42 -10.71
CA ARG A 140 12.82 6.10 -11.68
C ARG A 140 12.62 4.66 -12.16
N GLY A 141 12.39 4.48 -13.45
CA GLY A 141 12.16 3.16 -14.01
C GLY A 141 11.68 3.23 -15.47
N TYR A 142 11.12 2.13 -15.93
CA TYR A 142 10.61 2.00 -17.30
C TYR A 142 9.12 2.27 -17.43
N GLY A 143 8.39 2.35 -16.30
CA GLY A 143 6.95 2.62 -16.29
C GLY A 143 6.08 1.42 -16.65
N PHE A 144 6.34 0.28 -16.03
CA PHE A 144 5.47 -0.89 -16.08
C PHE A 144 5.26 -1.52 -14.70
N MET A 145 4.17 -2.24 -14.55
CA MET A 145 3.94 -3.16 -13.44
C MET A 145 4.13 -4.60 -13.90
N LEU A 146 4.76 -5.42 -13.07
CA LEU A 146 5.03 -6.83 -13.36
C LEU A 146 4.21 -7.74 -12.47
N LYS A 147 3.79 -8.86 -13.02
CA LYS A 147 3.37 -10.05 -12.27
C LYS A 147 4.42 -11.13 -12.41
N THR A 148 4.67 -11.85 -11.32
CA THR A 148 5.48 -13.06 -11.32
C THR A 148 4.60 -14.28 -11.13
N SER A 149 4.80 -15.31 -11.95
CA SER A 149 4.15 -16.61 -11.82
C SER A 149 5.17 -17.72 -12.09
N THR A 150 4.78 -18.96 -11.83
CA THR A 150 5.56 -20.14 -12.17
C THR A 150 4.77 -20.98 -13.16
N GLN A 151 5.36 -21.25 -14.33
CA GLN A 151 4.77 -22.11 -15.36
C GLN A 151 5.75 -23.20 -15.71
N ALA A 152 5.31 -24.45 -15.65
CA ALA A 152 6.17 -25.64 -15.87
C ALA A 152 7.50 -25.60 -15.08
N GLY A 153 7.48 -25.09 -13.84
CA GLY A 153 8.66 -24.96 -12.98
C GLY A 153 9.56 -23.76 -13.30
N GLN A 154 9.23 -22.96 -14.32
CA GLN A 154 9.99 -21.78 -14.71
C GLN A 154 9.31 -20.50 -14.22
N LYS A 155 10.11 -19.54 -13.76
CA LYS A 155 9.64 -18.20 -13.39
C LYS A 155 9.26 -17.43 -14.64
N VAL A 156 8.07 -16.84 -14.63
CA VAL A 156 7.56 -15.98 -15.70
C VAL A 156 7.28 -14.59 -15.15
N LEU A 157 7.86 -13.58 -15.80
CA LEU A 157 7.60 -12.18 -15.50
C LEU A 157 6.75 -11.56 -16.62
N THR A 158 5.51 -11.22 -16.32
CA THR A 158 4.56 -10.68 -17.30
C THR A 158 4.23 -9.22 -16.98
N LEU A 159 4.21 -8.37 -17.99
CA LEU A 159 3.76 -6.99 -17.87
C LEU A 159 2.25 -6.97 -17.58
N ALA A 160 1.88 -6.57 -16.38
CA ALA A 160 0.49 -6.44 -15.96
C ALA A 160 -0.13 -5.13 -16.43
N TYR A 161 0.67 -4.05 -16.43
CA TYR A 161 0.27 -2.73 -16.86
C TYR A 161 1.49 -1.96 -17.38
N VAL A 162 1.30 -1.12 -18.39
CA VAL A 162 2.31 -0.20 -18.92
C VAL A 162 1.75 1.21 -18.82
N TYR A 163 2.42 2.06 -18.04
CA TYR A 163 2.00 3.45 -17.86
C TYR A 163 2.11 4.24 -19.14
N PRO A 164 1.12 5.09 -19.47
CA PRO A 164 1.26 6.04 -20.58
C PRO A 164 2.46 6.98 -20.35
N ASN A 165 3.02 7.49 -21.44
CA ASN A 165 4.17 8.42 -21.42
C ASN A 165 5.41 7.88 -20.67
N SER A 166 5.68 6.60 -20.80
CA SER A 166 6.81 5.93 -20.16
C SER A 166 7.78 5.33 -21.19
N PRO A 167 9.06 5.09 -20.82
CA PRO A 167 10.01 4.40 -21.68
C PRO A 167 9.49 3.07 -22.24
N ALA A 168 8.81 2.27 -21.43
CA ALA A 168 8.22 1.00 -21.85
C ALA A 168 7.10 1.23 -22.91
N LYS A 169 6.26 2.24 -22.72
CA LYS A 169 5.21 2.58 -23.69
C LYS A 169 5.79 3.08 -25.00
N ASN A 170 6.81 3.95 -24.93
CA ASN A 170 7.50 4.49 -26.10
C ASN A 170 8.23 3.39 -26.87
N ALA A 171 8.74 2.38 -26.19
CA ALA A 171 9.36 1.19 -26.77
C ALA A 171 8.34 0.17 -27.33
N GLY A 172 7.04 0.47 -27.27
CA GLY A 172 5.98 -0.39 -27.79
C GLY A 172 5.62 -1.60 -26.93
N LEU A 173 6.04 -1.61 -25.67
CA LEU A 173 5.64 -2.69 -24.74
C LEU A 173 4.16 -2.59 -24.39
N ALA A 174 3.56 -3.74 -24.11
CA ALA A 174 2.14 -3.87 -23.84
C ALA A 174 1.88 -4.85 -22.68
N ARG A 175 0.68 -4.77 -22.14
CA ARG A 175 0.15 -5.77 -21.19
C ARG A 175 0.20 -7.15 -21.82
N GLY A 176 0.63 -8.15 -21.07
CA GLY A 176 0.78 -9.54 -21.51
C GLY A 176 2.16 -9.88 -22.05
N ASP A 177 3.01 -8.90 -22.33
CA ASP A 177 4.41 -9.18 -22.70
C ASP A 177 5.16 -9.84 -21.56
N GLN A 178 6.05 -10.79 -21.88
CA GLN A 178 6.87 -11.48 -20.88
C GLN A 178 8.34 -11.09 -21.03
N ILE A 179 8.97 -10.71 -19.93
CA ILE A 179 10.42 -10.47 -19.90
C ILE A 179 11.13 -11.82 -19.75
N ILE A 180 11.94 -12.21 -20.74
CA ILE A 180 12.70 -13.46 -20.73
C ILE A 180 14.18 -13.27 -20.40
N SER A 181 14.77 -12.13 -20.75
CA SER A 181 16.13 -11.77 -20.33
C SER A 181 16.32 -10.25 -20.31
N ILE A 182 17.32 -9.79 -19.55
CA ILE A 182 17.82 -8.43 -19.56
C ILE A 182 19.34 -8.47 -19.65
N ASP A 183 19.94 -7.74 -20.59
CA ASP A 183 21.39 -7.70 -20.85
C ASP A 183 22.01 -9.08 -20.99
N GLY A 184 21.29 -10.02 -21.63
CA GLY A 184 21.70 -11.40 -21.81
C GLY A 184 21.44 -12.33 -20.59
N ALA A 185 21.16 -11.79 -19.41
CA ALA A 185 20.83 -12.59 -18.23
C ALA A 185 19.38 -13.07 -18.28
N SER A 186 19.16 -14.39 -18.27
CA SER A 186 17.81 -14.98 -18.27
C SER A 186 17.11 -14.79 -16.93
N VAL A 187 15.78 -14.60 -16.93
CA VAL A 187 14.93 -14.55 -15.72
C VAL A 187 15.00 -15.85 -14.90
N ASN A 188 15.42 -16.96 -15.53
CA ASN A 188 15.52 -18.28 -14.91
C ASN A 188 16.97 -18.71 -14.61
N ASP A 189 17.96 -17.88 -14.89
CA ASP A 189 19.34 -18.11 -14.45
C ASP A 189 19.50 -17.70 -12.99
N THR A 190 19.84 -18.67 -12.14
CA THR A 190 19.98 -18.47 -10.69
C THR A 190 21.43 -18.23 -10.25
N SER A 191 22.38 -18.14 -11.20
CA SER A 191 23.75 -17.75 -10.88
C SER A 191 23.80 -16.35 -10.27
N ALA A 192 24.74 -16.10 -9.36
CA ALA A 192 24.87 -14.80 -8.70
C ALA A 192 25.16 -13.68 -9.71
N GLU A 193 25.94 -13.97 -10.74
CA GLU A 193 26.28 -13.03 -11.82
C GLU A 193 25.04 -12.66 -12.63
N ALA A 194 24.32 -13.64 -13.19
CA ALA A 194 23.11 -13.38 -13.97
C ALA A 194 22.03 -12.67 -13.12
N THR A 195 21.85 -13.09 -11.86
CA THR A 195 20.93 -12.42 -10.93
C THR A 195 21.30 -10.96 -10.72
N SER A 196 22.59 -10.64 -10.58
CA SER A 196 23.06 -9.27 -10.43
C SER A 196 22.80 -8.42 -11.68
N ILE A 197 23.12 -8.95 -12.87
CA ILE A 197 22.88 -8.28 -14.16
C ILE A 197 21.37 -8.04 -14.36
N PHE A 198 20.57 -9.09 -14.16
CA PHE A 198 19.11 -9.00 -14.33
C PHE A 198 18.47 -7.97 -13.38
N ASN A 199 18.88 -7.95 -12.11
CA ASN A 199 18.34 -7.02 -11.11
C ASN A 199 18.76 -5.57 -11.40
N GLU A 200 20.02 -5.34 -11.80
CA GLU A 200 20.47 -4.00 -12.22
C GLU A 200 19.71 -3.53 -13.45
N GLY A 201 19.53 -4.40 -14.46
CA GLY A 201 18.76 -4.06 -15.65
C GLY A 201 17.26 -3.83 -15.37
N LEU A 202 16.67 -4.53 -14.39
CA LEU A 202 15.27 -4.35 -14.02
C LEU A 202 15.03 -3.08 -13.18
N ARG A 203 15.99 -2.75 -12.29
CA ARG A 203 15.94 -1.59 -11.39
C ARG A 203 17.29 -0.89 -11.38
N PRO A 204 17.63 -0.16 -12.45
CA PRO A 204 18.96 0.39 -12.61
C PRO A 204 19.28 1.44 -11.58
N THR A 205 20.46 1.30 -10.97
CA THR A 205 21.03 2.29 -10.05
C THR A 205 21.73 3.42 -10.82
N LYS A 206 22.12 3.15 -12.07
CA LYS A 206 22.78 4.09 -12.98
C LYS A 206 21.91 4.42 -14.18
N VAL A 207 22.13 5.57 -14.77
CA VAL A 207 21.47 5.94 -16.03
C VAL A 207 22.22 5.30 -17.20
N ALA A 208 21.69 4.20 -17.69
CA ALA A 208 22.23 3.45 -18.81
C ALA A 208 21.11 2.76 -19.61
N PRO A 209 21.28 2.55 -20.92
CA PRO A 209 20.37 1.72 -21.68
C PRO A 209 20.57 0.24 -21.34
N HIS A 210 19.47 -0.51 -21.25
CA HIS A 210 19.44 -1.94 -21.02
C HIS A 210 18.70 -2.65 -22.16
N GLN A 211 19.13 -3.84 -22.53
CA GLN A 211 18.55 -4.65 -23.59
C GLN A 211 17.59 -5.68 -23.01
N PHE A 212 16.33 -5.61 -23.40
CA PHE A 212 15.29 -6.54 -22.97
C PHE A 212 14.96 -7.50 -24.11
N GLN A 213 14.89 -8.77 -23.81
CA GLN A 213 14.21 -9.74 -24.65
C GLN A 213 12.80 -9.99 -24.11
N ILE A 214 11.82 -9.77 -24.95
CA ILE A 214 10.40 -9.83 -24.65
C ILE A 214 9.77 -10.95 -25.46
N LEU A 215 8.98 -11.82 -24.81
CA LEU A 215 8.14 -12.79 -25.50
C LEU A 215 6.73 -12.23 -25.62
N ARG A 216 6.22 -12.06 -26.86
CA ARG A 216 4.87 -11.61 -27.19
C ARG A 216 4.25 -12.57 -28.19
N ALA A 217 3.14 -13.23 -27.82
CA ALA A 217 2.42 -14.16 -28.68
C ALA A 217 3.34 -15.21 -29.38
N GLY A 218 4.30 -15.73 -28.63
CA GLY A 218 5.27 -16.73 -29.14
C GLY A 218 6.45 -16.14 -29.93
N GLN A 219 6.51 -14.83 -30.15
CA GLN A 219 7.61 -14.17 -30.86
C GLN A 219 8.53 -13.43 -29.87
N THR A 220 9.83 -13.53 -30.09
CA THR A 220 10.84 -12.79 -29.32
C THR A 220 11.10 -11.43 -29.96
N LEU A 221 10.97 -10.38 -29.16
CA LEU A 221 11.26 -9.00 -29.50
C LEU A 221 12.47 -8.53 -28.71
N ASN A 222 13.41 -7.85 -29.35
CA ASN A 222 14.53 -7.17 -28.68
C ASN A 222 14.23 -5.69 -28.57
N VAL A 223 14.27 -5.16 -27.35
CA VAL A 223 13.92 -3.78 -27.05
C VAL A 223 15.00 -3.18 -26.17
N THR A 224 15.51 -2.02 -26.56
CA THR A 224 16.45 -1.25 -25.71
C THR A 224 15.72 -0.13 -25.02
N MET A 225 15.83 -0.04 -23.71
CA MET A 225 15.20 1.01 -22.92
C MET A 225 16.19 1.59 -21.90
N GLN A 226 16.03 2.87 -21.61
CA GLN A 226 16.71 3.54 -20.50
C GLN A 226 15.69 3.94 -19.45
N ALA A 227 15.99 3.68 -18.18
CA ALA A 227 15.13 4.11 -17.09
C ALA A 227 15.19 5.62 -16.92
N GLU A 228 14.02 6.23 -16.79
CA GLU A 228 13.85 7.68 -16.59
C GLU A 228 13.11 7.96 -15.29
N VAL A 229 13.17 9.20 -14.81
CA VAL A 229 12.26 9.68 -13.78
C VAL A 229 10.94 10.03 -14.44
N ILE A 230 9.89 9.28 -14.13
CA ILE A 230 8.56 9.41 -14.72
C ILE A 230 7.53 9.76 -13.66
N THR A 231 6.57 10.60 -14.01
CA THR A 231 5.36 10.82 -13.21
C THR A 231 4.31 9.79 -13.64
N LEU A 232 3.92 8.93 -12.72
CA LEU A 232 2.98 7.85 -13.00
C LEU A 232 1.55 8.38 -13.05
N GLN A 233 0.88 8.23 -14.20
CA GLN A 233 -0.55 8.49 -14.33
C GLN A 233 -1.33 7.35 -13.67
N GLN A 234 -1.89 7.61 -12.49
CA GLN A 234 -2.56 6.60 -11.66
C GLN A 234 -4.01 6.32 -12.08
N VAL A 235 -4.57 7.11 -12.97
CA VAL A 235 -6.00 7.06 -13.32
C VAL A 235 -6.16 7.05 -14.84
N GLU A 236 -6.95 6.08 -15.34
CA GLU A 236 -7.49 6.08 -16.70
C GLU A 236 -9.01 5.89 -16.62
N TYR A 237 -9.76 6.49 -17.53
CA TYR A 237 -11.21 6.39 -17.52
C TYR A 237 -11.82 6.49 -18.91
N LYS A 238 -12.96 5.87 -19.07
CA LYS A 238 -13.78 5.96 -20.29
C LYS A 238 -15.22 5.58 -20.03
N VAL A 239 -16.10 5.87 -20.98
CA VAL A 239 -17.48 5.38 -21.00
C VAL A 239 -17.60 4.26 -22.03
N LEU A 240 -18.19 3.15 -21.63
CA LEU A 240 -18.55 2.04 -22.50
C LEU A 240 -20.04 2.11 -22.78
N ASN A 241 -20.43 1.99 -24.05
CA ASN A 241 -21.82 1.89 -24.46
C ASN A 241 -22.15 0.41 -24.70
N VAL A 242 -23.04 -0.15 -23.88
CA VAL A 242 -23.47 -1.55 -23.94
C VAL A 242 -25.00 -1.56 -24.09
N GLY A 243 -25.49 -1.74 -25.30
CA GLY A 243 -26.90 -1.51 -25.60
C GLY A 243 -27.29 -0.06 -25.33
N SER A 244 -28.31 0.16 -24.49
CA SER A 244 -28.74 1.48 -24.03
C SER A 244 -28.03 1.97 -22.77
N GLN A 245 -27.20 1.14 -22.13
CA GLN A 245 -26.49 1.48 -20.88
C GLN A 245 -25.18 2.23 -21.18
N LYS A 246 -24.91 3.26 -20.40
CA LYS A 246 -23.61 3.95 -20.35
C LYS A 246 -22.89 3.55 -19.07
N ILE A 247 -21.82 2.79 -19.21
CA ILE A 247 -21.03 2.26 -18.10
C ILE A 247 -19.74 3.08 -17.99
N GLY A 248 -19.53 3.74 -16.85
CA GLY A 248 -18.25 4.34 -16.51
C GLY A 248 -17.23 3.23 -16.17
N TYR A 249 -16.06 3.26 -16.77
CA TYR A 249 -14.92 2.45 -16.40
C TYR A 249 -13.82 3.34 -15.88
N LEU A 250 -13.39 3.10 -14.64
CA LEU A 250 -12.33 3.82 -13.93
C LEU A 250 -11.22 2.84 -13.54
N LEU A 251 -10.07 2.89 -14.20
CA LEU A 251 -8.84 2.26 -13.72
C LEU A 251 -8.16 3.20 -12.74
N PHE A 252 -7.87 2.71 -11.53
CA PHE A 252 -7.25 3.50 -10.49
C PHE A 252 -6.17 2.69 -9.76
N ASN A 253 -4.90 3.09 -9.88
CA ASN A 253 -3.75 2.30 -9.47
C ASN A 253 -3.16 2.67 -8.10
N SER A 254 -3.36 3.91 -7.60
CA SER A 254 -2.84 4.31 -6.28
C SER A 254 -3.53 5.56 -5.74
N HIS A 255 -3.86 5.56 -4.44
CA HIS A 255 -4.46 6.69 -3.71
C HIS A 255 -3.38 7.71 -3.28
N VAL A 256 -2.73 8.34 -4.23
CA VAL A 256 -1.68 9.36 -4.02
C VAL A 256 -2.15 10.74 -4.49
N PRO A 257 -1.58 11.86 -3.98
CA PRO A 257 -2.05 13.21 -4.32
C PRO A 257 -2.11 13.49 -5.82
N GLY A 258 -1.13 13.00 -6.59
CA GLY A 258 -1.07 13.16 -8.04
C GLY A 258 -2.24 12.52 -8.81
N ALA A 259 -3.02 11.62 -8.16
CA ALA A 259 -4.20 11.01 -8.77
C ALA A 259 -5.47 11.89 -8.68
N GLU A 260 -5.54 12.81 -7.72
CA GLU A 260 -6.80 13.50 -7.38
C GLU A 260 -7.39 14.32 -8.53
N ALA A 261 -6.56 15.09 -9.22
CA ALA A 261 -7.02 15.88 -10.36
C ALA A 261 -7.66 15.00 -11.45
N TYR A 262 -7.05 13.85 -11.73
CA TYR A 262 -7.58 12.88 -12.71
C TYR A 262 -8.85 12.19 -12.23
N LEU A 263 -8.97 11.89 -10.92
CA LEU A 263 -10.19 11.34 -10.33
C LEU A 263 -11.35 12.33 -10.44
N ILE A 264 -11.12 13.62 -10.13
CA ILE A 264 -12.13 14.67 -10.25
C ILE A 264 -12.56 14.83 -11.73
N GLN A 265 -11.61 14.81 -12.66
CA GLN A 265 -11.90 14.84 -14.10
C GLN A 265 -12.74 13.63 -14.53
N ALA A 266 -12.37 12.42 -14.09
CA ALA A 266 -13.10 11.19 -14.39
C ALA A 266 -14.55 11.25 -13.88
N MET A 267 -14.74 11.64 -12.62
CA MET A 267 -16.07 11.74 -12.01
C MET A 267 -16.92 12.85 -12.63
N THR A 268 -16.30 13.97 -13.01
CA THR A 268 -16.97 15.05 -13.77
C THR A 268 -17.43 14.55 -15.12
N TYR A 269 -16.57 13.84 -15.85
CA TYR A 269 -16.89 13.27 -17.15
C TYR A 269 -18.03 12.24 -17.03
N PHE A 270 -17.99 11.34 -16.06
CA PHE A 270 -19.04 10.36 -15.83
C PHE A 270 -20.38 11.03 -15.53
N LYS A 271 -20.38 12.07 -14.70
CA LYS A 271 -21.59 12.87 -14.41
C LYS A 271 -22.17 13.51 -15.67
N GLN A 272 -21.30 14.13 -16.49
CA GLN A 272 -21.72 14.76 -17.78
C GLN A 272 -22.29 13.73 -18.76
N GLN A 273 -21.71 12.53 -18.79
CA GLN A 273 -22.18 11.44 -19.63
C GLN A 273 -23.45 10.77 -19.12
N ALA A 274 -23.89 11.10 -17.89
CA ALA A 274 -25.04 10.48 -17.22
C ALA A 274 -24.93 8.94 -17.22
N ILE A 275 -23.81 8.41 -16.73
CA ILE A 275 -23.60 6.95 -16.62
C ILE A 275 -24.66 6.33 -15.75
N SER A 276 -25.14 5.12 -16.11
CA SER A 276 -26.07 4.33 -15.29
C SER A 276 -25.36 3.43 -14.29
N ASP A 277 -24.14 2.99 -14.64
CA ASP A 277 -23.35 2.02 -13.88
C ASP A 277 -21.88 2.45 -13.84
N LEU A 278 -21.14 1.98 -12.81
CA LEU A 278 -19.73 2.26 -12.65
C LEU A 278 -18.96 0.97 -12.34
N VAL A 279 -17.88 0.76 -13.08
CA VAL A 279 -16.83 -0.21 -12.77
C VAL A 279 -15.60 0.54 -12.28
N VAL A 280 -15.15 0.24 -11.06
CA VAL A 280 -13.89 0.73 -10.52
C VAL A 280 -12.88 -0.40 -10.52
N ASP A 281 -11.85 -0.29 -11.35
CA ASP A 281 -10.79 -1.29 -11.47
C ASP A 281 -9.66 -0.96 -10.49
N LEU A 282 -9.64 -1.68 -9.37
CA LEU A 282 -8.67 -1.57 -8.29
C LEU A 282 -7.71 -2.77 -8.24
N ARG A 283 -7.69 -3.64 -9.29
CA ARG A 283 -6.93 -4.91 -9.24
C ARG A 283 -5.44 -4.73 -8.93
N TYR A 284 -4.87 -3.58 -9.22
CA TYR A 284 -3.44 -3.27 -8.94
C TYR A 284 -3.28 -2.16 -7.90
N ASN A 285 -4.35 -1.70 -7.27
CA ASN A 285 -4.31 -0.58 -6.33
C ASN A 285 -3.97 -1.04 -4.90
N GLY A 286 -2.75 -0.77 -4.47
CA GLY A 286 -2.27 -1.10 -3.12
C GLY A 286 -2.80 -0.22 -2.00
N GLY A 287 -3.59 0.80 -2.31
CA GLY A 287 -4.04 1.77 -1.33
C GLY A 287 -3.35 3.11 -1.44
N GLY A 288 -3.10 3.76 -0.31
CA GLY A 288 -2.52 5.10 -0.17
C GLY A 288 -3.30 5.95 0.82
N TYR A 289 -3.53 7.22 0.50
CA TYR A 289 -4.22 8.16 1.38
C TYR A 289 -5.70 7.84 1.57
N LEU A 290 -6.11 7.65 2.82
CA LEU A 290 -7.50 7.35 3.18
C LEU A 290 -8.45 8.50 2.80
N ALA A 291 -7.99 9.77 2.83
CA ALA A 291 -8.77 10.92 2.42
C ALA A 291 -9.21 10.85 0.95
N ILE A 292 -8.35 10.33 0.06
CA ILE A 292 -8.67 10.15 -1.37
C ILE A 292 -9.72 9.03 -1.54
N ALA A 293 -9.58 7.93 -0.81
CA ALA A 293 -10.56 6.84 -0.81
C ALA A 293 -11.94 7.34 -0.32
N ASN A 294 -11.95 8.15 0.74
CA ASN A 294 -13.15 8.77 1.28
C ASN A 294 -13.84 9.70 0.26
N ALA A 295 -13.09 10.63 -0.36
CA ALA A 295 -13.64 11.55 -1.35
C ALA A 295 -14.19 10.83 -2.59
N LEU A 296 -13.52 9.77 -3.05
CA LEU A 296 -14.00 8.93 -4.14
C LEU A 296 -15.29 8.19 -3.74
N ALA A 297 -15.33 7.63 -2.52
CA ALA A 297 -16.52 6.95 -2.00
C ALA A 297 -17.71 7.93 -1.84
N TYR A 298 -17.46 9.15 -1.35
CA TYR A 298 -18.47 10.21 -1.32
C TYR A 298 -19.01 10.52 -2.73
N SER A 299 -18.11 10.65 -3.70
CA SER A 299 -18.49 10.91 -5.11
C SER A 299 -19.41 9.83 -5.66
N VAL A 300 -19.08 8.56 -5.41
CA VAL A 300 -19.89 7.40 -5.83
C VAL A 300 -21.25 7.41 -5.16
N ALA A 301 -21.30 7.45 -3.83
CA ALA A 301 -22.54 7.37 -3.05
C ALA A 301 -23.45 8.58 -3.25
N GLY A 302 -22.84 9.74 -3.48
CA GLY A 302 -23.51 11.01 -3.60
C GLY A 302 -23.91 11.61 -2.25
N ARG A 303 -24.21 12.90 -2.30
CA ARG A 303 -24.51 13.71 -1.10
C ARG A 303 -25.63 13.13 -0.25
N GLU A 304 -26.70 12.68 -0.87
CA GLU A 304 -27.89 12.20 -0.15
C GLU A 304 -27.59 11.00 0.76
N LYS A 305 -26.75 10.07 0.30
CA LYS A 305 -26.39 8.86 1.06
C LYS A 305 -25.21 9.09 2.00
N ALA A 306 -24.24 9.91 1.60
CA ALA A 306 -22.95 10.02 2.27
C ALA A 306 -22.89 11.14 3.33
N GLN A 307 -23.64 12.26 3.17
CA GLN A 307 -23.53 13.42 4.05
C GLN A 307 -23.85 13.07 5.50
N GLY A 308 -22.91 13.39 6.40
CA GLY A 308 -23.04 13.16 7.84
C GLY A 308 -22.92 11.68 8.26
N LYS A 309 -22.60 10.77 7.33
CA LYS A 309 -22.34 9.37 7.63
C LYS A 309 -20.86 9.14 7.90
N VAL A 310 -20.56 8.13 8.72
CA VAL A 310 -19.19 7.69 9.00
C VAL A 310 -18.69 6.87 7.82
N PHE A 311 -17.55 7.28 7.27
CA PHE A 311 -16.79 6.51 6.28
C PHE A 311 -15.99 5.39 6.96
N GLU A 312 -15.24 5.77 8.02
CA GLU A 312 -14.45 4.83 8.79
C GLU A 312 -14.31 5.29 10.23
N TRP A 313 -14.51 4.39 11.18
CA TRP A 313 -14.07 4.51 12.56
C TRP A 313 -12.61 4.06 12.63
N THR A 314 -11.72 4.96 13.02
CA THR A 314 -10.30 4.67 13.23
C THR A 314 -10.08 4.35 14.71
N GLN A 315 -9.55 3.15 14.98
CA GLN A 315 -9.34 2.63 16.33
C GLN A 315 -7.84 2.34 16.53
N PHE A 316 -7.25 2.98 17.53
CA PHE A 316 -5.86 2.77 17.96
C PHE A 316 -5.78 1.68 19.04
N SER A 317 -4.55 1.33 19.45
CA SER A 317 -4.32 0.47 20.61
C SER A 317 -4.97 1.05 21.87
N ASP A 318 -5.14 0.22 22.91
CA ASP A 318 -5.72 0.68 24.18
C ASP A 318 -4.93 1.82 24.84
N LYS A 319 -3.60 1.89 24.67
CA LYS A 319 -2.78 3.03 25.10
C LYS A 319 -3.19 4.35 24.45
N ARG A 320 -3.72 4.30 23.26
CA ARG A 320 -4.07 5.45 22.43
C ARG A 320 -5.56 5.53 22.11
N SER A 321 -6.39 4.85 22.89
CA SER A 321 -7.85 4.79 22.69
C SER A 321 -8.53 6.18 22.74
N SER A 322 -7.93 7.16 23.43
CA SER A 322 -8.38 8.55 23.42
C SER A 322 -8.18 9.26 22.06
N GLU A 323 -7.38 8.68 21.17
CA GLU A 323 -7.16 9.18 19.81
C GLU A 323 -8.13 8.56 18.79
N ASN A 324 -8.99 7.63 19.20
CA ASN A 324 -10.02 7.04 18.33
C ASN A 324 -10.94 8.13 17.79
N TYR A 325 -11.26 8.08 16.50
CA TYR A 325 -12.14 9.07 15.88
C TYR A 325 -12.96 8.50 14.74
N ALA A 326 -14.06 9.18 14.42
CA ALA A 326 -14.87 8.94 13.23
C ALA A 326 -14.38 9.82 12.09
N MET A 327 -13.99 9.22 10.98
CA MET A 327 -13.84 9.91 9.71
C MET A 327 -15.20 9.90 9.00
N TYR A 328 -15.81 11.06 8.86
CA TYR A 328 -17.06 11.21 8.12
C TYR A 328 -16.80 11.26 6.62
N PHE A 329 -17.78 10.84 5.82
CA PHE A 329 -17.72 11.04 4.38
C PHE A 329 -17.52 12.51 4.04
N ASN A 330 -16.57 12.79 3.16
CA ASN A 330 -16.22 14.14 2.75
C ASN A 330 -16.01 14.18 1.22
N SER A 331 -16.54 15.25 0.60
CA SER A 331 -16.36 15.48 -0.84
C SER A 331 -14.98 15.99 -1.22
N PHE A 332 -14.13 16.31 -0.25
CA PHE A 332 -12.77 16.83 -0.48
C PHE A 332 -11.73 15.75 -0.14
N GLY A 333 -10.75 15.57 -1.02
CA GLY A 333 -9.56 14.79 -0.74
C GLY A 333 -8.48 15.64 -0.04
N LEU A 334 -7.27 15.63 -0.57
CA LEU A 334 -6.12 16.36 -0.02
C LEU A 334 -5.95 17.76 -0.63
N ASN A 335 -6.42 17.98 -1.85
CA ASN A 335 -6.21 19.20 -2.64
C ASN A 335 -7.31 20.27 -2.47
N ASN A 336 -8.24 20.10 -1.53
CA ASN A 336 -9.38 20.97 -1.27
C ASN A 336 -10.30 21.22 -2.50
N GLN A 337 -10.28 20.36 -3.50
CA GLN A 337 -11.22 20.39 -4.62
C GLN A 337 -12.32 19.35 -4.40
N ALA A 338 -13.57 19.79 -4.60
CA ALA A 338 -14.71 18.90 -4.39
C ALA A 338 -14.85 17.89 -5.53
N TYR A 339 -15.03 16.63 -5.18
CA TYR A 339 -15.42 15.58 -6.11
C TYR A 339 -16.91 15.73 -6.46
N PRO A 340 -17.30 15.63 -7.72
CA PRO A 340 -18.70 15.68 -8.12
C PRO A 340 -19.45 14.42 -7.66
N SER A 341 -20.71 14.60 -7.30
CA SER A 341 -21.58 13.51 -6.82
C SER A 341 -22.25 12.78 -8.00
N LEU A 342 -22.17 11.46 -8.03
CA LEU A 342 -22.85 10.56 -8.98
C LEU A 342 -24.17 10.00 -8.41
N GLY A 343 -24.21 9.66 -7.13
CA GLY A 343 -25.42 9.15 -6.45
C GLY A 343 -25.79 7.72 -6.80
N LEU A 344 -24.80 6.86 -7.04
CA LEU A 344 -25.01 5.47 -7.44
C LEU A 344 -25.41 4.59 -6.24
N ALA A 345 -26.42 3.74 -6.43
CA ALA A 345 -26.85 2.77 -5.41
C ALA A 345 -26.01 1.49 -5.42
N LYS A 346 -25.37 1.21 -6.55
CA LYS A 346 -24.53 0.02 -6.76
C LYS A 346 -23.33 0.35 -7.65
N ILE A 347 -22.20 -0.30 -7.37
CA ILE A 347 -21.01 -0.29 -8.22
C ILE A 347 -20.42 -1.71 -8.33
N TYR A 348 -19.55 -1.88 -9.32
CA TYR A 348 -18.77 -3.09 -9.52
C TYR A 348 -17.30 -2.76 -9.34
N VAL A 349 -16.59 -3.57 -8.55
CA VAL A 349 -15.15 -3.37 -8.30
C VAL A 349 -14.40 -4.58 -8.81
N LEU A 350 -13.45 -4.35 -9.72
CA LEU A 350 -12.51 -5.37 -10.16
C LEU A 350 -11.34 -5.41 -9.17
N ALA A 351 -11.16 -6.54 -8.50
CA ALA A 351 -10.23 -6.71 -7.39
C ALA A 351 -9.29 -7.91 -7.58
N SER A 352 -8.17 -7.86 -6.91
CA SER A 352 -7.21 -8.97 -6.81
C SER A 352 -6.49 -8.93 -5.46
N SER A 353 -5.57 -9.85 -5.21
CA SER A 353 -4.64 -9.75 -4.07
C SER A 353 -3.79 -8.47 -4.07
N GLY A 354 -3.77 -7.75 -5.19
CA GLY A 354 -3.19 -6.42 -5.31
C GLY A 354 -4.07 -5.28 -4.79
N THR A 355 -5.38 -5.51 -4.60
CA THR A 355 -6.32 -4.54 -4.02
C THR A 355 -6.16 -4.51 -2.51
N CYS A 356 -5.70 -3.40 -1.95
CA CYS A 356 -5.25 -3.37 -0.57
C CYS A 356 -5.61 -2.06 0.14
N SER A 357 -5.81 -2.14 1.46
CA SER A 357 -5.73 -1.00 2.38
C SER A 357 -6.77 0.10 2.08
N ALA A 358 -6.38 1.31 1.66
CA ALA A 358 -7.34 2.39 1.33
C ALA A 358 -8.35 1.97 0.23
N SER A 359 -7.96 1.05 -0.68
CA SER A 359 -8.90 0.45 -1.65
C SER A 359 -9.94 -0.43 -0.97
N GLU A 360 -9.54 -1.17 0.07
CA GLU A 360 -10.47 -1.99 0.87
C GLU A 360 -11.34 -1.08 1.76
N SER A 361 -10.80 0.02 2.29
CA SER A 361 -11.57 1.04 3.03
C SER A 361 -12.62 1.71 2.13
N PHE A 362 -12.30 1.98 0.86
CA PHE A 362 -13.28 2.48 -0.14
C PHE A 362 -14.46 1.52 -0.29
N ILE A 363 -14.19 0.22 -0.45
CA ILE A 363 -15.21 -0.83 -0.56
C ILE A 363 -16.03 -0.92 0.73
N ASN A 364 -15.34 -0.99 1.88
CA ASN A 364 -15.96 -1.17 3.19
C ASN A 364 -16.81 0.04 3.63
N GLY A 365 -16.31 1.24 3.39
CA GLY A 365 -17.04 2.49 3.69
C GLY A 365 -18.35 2.59 2.91
N LEU A 366 -18.34 2.27 1.61
CA LEU A 366 -19.54 2.24 0.79
C LEU A 366 -20.56 1.21 1.30
N ARG A 367 -20.12 -0.01 1.64
CA ARG A 367 -20.97 -1.04 2.25
C ARG A 367 -21.57 -0.61 3.57
N GLY A 368 -20.82 0.18 4.36
CA GLY A 368 -21.26 0.73 5.63
C GLY A 368 -22.46 1.67 5.55
N ILE A 369 -22.72 2.26 4.38
CA ILE A 369 -23.86 3.16 4.11
C ILE A 369 -24.83 2.60 3.05
N ASP A 370 -24.88 1.28 2.92
CA ASP A 370 -25.82 0.56 2.05
C ASP A 370 -25.66 0.87 0.54
N VAL A 371 -24.49 1.26 0.10
CA VAL A 371 -24.12 1.20 -1.32
C VAL A 371 -23.68 -0.23 -1.64
N GLN A 372 -24.35 -0.86 -2.60
CA GLN A 372 -23.98 -2.20 -3.02
C GLN A 372 -22.65 -2.20 -3.77
N VAL A 373 -21.69 -2.98 -3.28
CA VAL A 373 -20.39 -3.16 -3.94
C VAL A 373 -20.23 -4.64 -4.30
N GLU A 374 -20.29 -4.94 -5.58
CA GLU A 374 -20.05 -6.27 -6.12
C GLU A 374 -18.59 -6.42 -6.54
N LEU A 375 -17.86 -7.32 -5.86
CA LEU A 375 -16.46 -7.62 -6.15
C LEU A 375 -16.38 -8.72 -7.22
N ILE A 376 -15.52 -8.50 -8.21
CA ILE A 376 -15.24 -9.44 -9.31
C ILE A 376 -13.72 -9.59 -9.42
N GLY A 377 -13.24 -10.83 -9.50
CA GLY A 377 -11.82 -11.12 -9.63
C GLY A 377 -11.29 -12.02 -8.54
N GLY A 378 -10.26 -11.58 -7.81
CA GLY A 378 -9.63 -12.32 -6.70
C GLY A 378 -9.94 -11.71 -5.34
N THR A 379 -9.64 -12.49 -4.29
CA THR A 379 -9.69 -12.01 -2.90
C THR A 379 -8.68 -10.88 -2.69
N THR A 380 -9.07 -9.83 -1.98
CA THR A 380 -8.22 -8.69 -1.68
C THR A 380 -7.10 -9.04 -0.69
N CYS A 381 -6.17 -8.11 -0.41
CA CYS A 381 -4.98 -8.43 0.40
C CYS A 381 -5.25 -8.60 1.90
N GLY A 382 -6.33 -8.04 2.43
CA GLY A 382 -6.68 -8.16 3.84
C GLY A 382 -5.96 -7.20 4.77
N LYS A 383 -5.96 -5.89 4.46
CA LYS A 383 -5.29 -4.86 5.28
C LYS A 383 -6.27 -3.83 5.83
N PRO A 384 -7.02 -4.13 6.92
CA PRO A 384 -7.86 -3.13 7.60
C PRO A 384 -7.04 -2.11 8.40
N TYR A 385 -5.72 -2.23 8.42
CA TYR A 385 -4.79 -1.49 9.27
C TYR A 385 -4.21 -0.25 8.57
N GLY A 386 -3.87 0.76 9.37
CA GLY A 386 -3.24 1.99 8.91
C GLY A 386 -2.10 2.45 9.80
N PHE A 387 -1.36 3.47 9.36
CA PHE A 387 -0.21 4.03 10.06
C PHE A 387 0.00 5.51 9.72
N TYR A 388 0.82 6.17 10.53
CA TYR A 388 1.42 7.46 10.21
C TYR A 388 2.90 7.24 9.89
N PRO A 389 3.39 7.64 8.70
CA PRO A 389 4.81 7.48 8.38
C PRO A 389 5.67 8.30 9.35
N GLN A 390 6.73 7.70 9.87
CA GLN A 390 7.67 8.37 10.78
C GLN A 390 9.08 8.30 10.20
N ASP A 391 9.66 9.47 9.91
CA ASP A 391 11.06 9.57 9.51
C ASP A 391 11.96 9.62 10.74
N ASN A 392 12.93 8.74 10.79
CA ASN A 392 14.05 8.81 11.71
C ASN A 392 15.36 8.48 10.99
N CYS A 393 16.32 9.40 11.02
CA CYS A 393 17.64 9.22 10.40
C CYS A 393 17.60 8.89 8.90
N GLY A 394 16.63 9.44 8.16
CA GLY A 394 16.45 9.21 6.71
C GLY A 394 15.90 7.86 6.34
N ILE A 395 15.36 7.14 7.32
CA ILE A 395 14.58 5.92 7.15
C ILE A 395 13.15 6.20 7.58
N THR A 396 12.19 5.92 6.71
CA THR A 396 10.75 6.04 7.01
C THR A 396 10.24 4.72 7.55
N TYR A 397 9.60 4.77 8.71
CA TYR A 397 9.00 3.64 9.41
C TYR A 397 7.49 3.70 9.31
N GLY A 398 6.87 2.58 9.01
CA GLY A 398 5.42 2.40 8.96
C GLY A 398 4.99 1.24 9.85
N ALA A 399 4.95 1.41 11.17
CA ALA A 399 4.33 0.45 12.06
C ALA A 399 2.81 0.57 11.99
N MET A 400 2.08 -0.53 11.94
CA MET A 400 0.61 -0.50 11.99
C MET A 400 0.15 0.05 13.33
N GLU A 401 -0.58 1.16 13.32
CA GLU A 401 -0.97 1.91 14.52
C GLU A 401 -2.46 1.83 14.81
N MET A 402 -3.27 1.58 13.79
CA MET A 402 -4.72 1.63 13.89
C MET A 402 -5.41 0.60 13.00
N GLU A 403 -6.65 0.27 13.37
CA GLU A 403 -7.59 -0.53 12.59
C GLU A 403 -8.79 0.33 12.18
N GLY A 404 -9.31 0.12 10.95
CA GLY A 404 -10.49 0.80 10.43
C GLY A 404 -11.71 -0.12 10.35
N VAL A 405 -12.89 0.37 10.80
CA VAL A 405 -14.18 -0.28 10.62
C VAL A 405 -15.19 0.71 10.03
N ASN A 406 -16.18 0.22 9.29
CA ASN A 406 -17.19 1.09 8.65
C ASN A 406 -18.27 1.60 9.64
N ALA A 407 -19.26 2.31 9.13
CA ALA A 407 -20.36 2.86 9.93
C ALA A 407 -21.18 1.80 10.71
N LYS A 408 -21.10 0.54 10.31
CA LYS A 408 -21.76 -0.61 10.96
C LYS A 408 -20.81 -1.39 11.87
N PHE A 409 -19.62 -0.88 12.11
CA PHE A 409 -18.53 -1.55 12.85
C PHE A 409 -18.06 -2.87 12.19
N GLU A 410 -18.23 -3.01 10.87
CA GLU A 410 -17.67 -4.10 10.07
C GLU A 410 -16.32 -3.67 9.48
N GLY A 411 -15.35 -4.59 9.38
CA GLY A 411 -14.04 -4.22 8.83
C GLY A 411 -12.90 -5.17 9.15
N ARG A 412 -13.16 -6.26 9.87
CA ARG A 412 -12.13 -7.25 10.24
C ARG A 412 -11.87 -8.24 9.11
N PHE A 413 -11.41 -7.72 7.97
CA PHE A 413 -11.12 -8.50 6.76
C PHE A 413 -9.63 -8.84 6.61
N SER A 414 -8.94 -9.20 7.69
CA SER A 414 -7.49 -9.52 7.69
C SER A 414 -7.10 -10.65 6.73
N ASP A 415 -8.04 -11.50 6.34
CA ASP A 415 -7.86 -12.56 5.34
C ASP A 415 -8.33 -12.14 3.93
N GLY A 416 -8.67 -10.87 3.75
CA GLY A 416 -9.16 -10.28 2.50
C GLY A 416 -10.67 -10.33 2.33
N MET A 417 -11.16 -9.54 1.37
CA MET A 417 -12.57 -9.55 0.96
C MET A 417 -12.75 -10.51 -0.21
N THR A 418 -13.55 -11.55 -0.02
CA THR A 418 -13.85 -12.54 -1.06
C THR A 418 -14.76 -11.92 -2.14
N PRO A 419 -14.44 -12.09 -3.44
CA PRO A 419 -15.29 -11.62 -4.53
C PRO A 419 -16.58 -12.43 -4.64
N GLN A 420 -17.67 -11.80 -5.11
CA GLN A 420 -18.90 -12.48 -5.49
C GLN A 420 -18.70 -13.34 -6.74
N CYS A 421 -17.91 -12.86 -7.69
CA CYS A 421 -17.54 -13.63 -8.88
C CYS A 421 -16.02 -13.77 -8.95
N THR A 422 -15.51 -14.99 -8.77
CA THR A 422 -14.08 -15.29 -8.95
C THR A 422 -13.76 -15.34 -10.44
N VAL A 423 -12.83 -14.47 -10.89
CA VAL A 423 -12.40 -14.36 -12.29
C VAL A 423 -10.89 -14.11 -12.31
N LEU A 424 -10.18 -14.76 -13.21
CA LEU A 424 -8.76 -14.56 -13.41
C LEU A 424 -8.48 -13.21 -14.08
N ASP A 425 -7.29 -12.68 -13.81
CA ASP A 425 -6.78 -11.47 -14.46
C ASP A 425 -6.35 -11.81 -15.91
N ASP A 426 -7.15 -11.43 -16.89
CA ASP A 426 -6.91 -11.72 -18.31
C ASP A 426 -5.84 -10.80 -18.88
N LEU A 427 -4.57 -11.27 -18.84
CA LEU A 427 -3.42 -10.53 -19.38
C LEU A 427 -3.38 -10.49 -20.93
N SER A 428 -4.25 -11.22 -21.62
CA SER A 428 -4.27 -11.27 -23.09
C SER A 428 -4.96 -10.05 -23.74
N ARG A 429 -5.67 -9.24 -22.91
CA ARG A 429 -6.46 -8.10 -23.39
C ARG A 429 -6.11 -6.81 -22.65
N PRO A 430 -6.23 -5.64 -23.30
CA PRO A 430 -6.03 -4.36 -22.66
C PRO A 430 -7.04 -4.12 -21.52
N LEU A 431 -6.64 -3.40 -20.47
CA LEU A 431 -7.55 -2.95 -19.43
C LEU A 431 -8.62 -2.03 -20.00
N GLY A 432 -9.84 -2.19 -19.51
CA GLY A 432 -11.01 -1.46 -19.99
C GLY A 432 -11.54 -1.90 -21.38
N ASP A 433 -11.00 -2.94 -21.99
CA ASP A 433 -11.66 -3.62 -23.12
C ASP A 433 -12.89 -4.37 -22.58
N ALA A 434 -14.06 -4.15 -23.20
CA ALA A 434 -15.32 -4.77 -22.77
C ALA A 434 -15.28 -6.32 -22.83
N SER A 435 -14.36 -6.88 -23.59
CA SER A 435 -14.14 -8.33 -23.72
C SER A 435 -13.05 -8.85 -22.78
N GLU A 436 -12.37 -7.99 -22.00
CA GLU A 436 -11.41 -8.42 -20.97
C GLU A 436 -12.12 -9.20 -19.87
N GLY A 437 -11.49 -10.25 -19.38
CA GLY A 437 -12.11 -11.26 -18.52
C GLY A 437 -12.94 -10.69 -17.36
N MET A 438 -12.36 -9.89 -16.47
CA MET A 438 -13.07 -9.34 -15.32
C MET A 438 -14.12 -8.29 -15.74
N LEU A 439 -13.80 -7.41 -16.67
CA LEU A 439 -14.73 -6.37 -17.13
C LEU A 439 -15.91 -6.96 -17.86
N SER A 440 -15.71 -7.99 -18.69
CA SER A 440 -16.79 -8.69 -19.37
C SER A 440 -17.78 -9.35 -18.39
N VAL A 441 -17.25 -9.91 -17.29
CA VAL A 441 -18.09 -10.48 -16.21
C VAL A 441 -18.87 -9.36 -15.51
N ALA A 442 -18.27 -8.21 -15.21
CA ALA A 442 -18.97 -7.07 -14.63
C ALA A 442 -20.15 -6.62 -15.52
N ILE A 443 -19.92 -6.49 -16.83
CA ILE A 443 -20.95 -6.11 -17.82
C ILE A 443 -22.11 -7.15 -17.83
N LYS A 444 -21.79 -8.44 -17.83
CA LYS A 444 -22.81 -9.51 -17.81
C LYS A 444 -23.58 -9.53 -16.49
N ARG A 445 -22.92 -9.23 -15.37
CA ARG A 445 -23.56 -9.07 -14.05
C ARG A 445 -24.56 -7.90 -14.04
N MET A 446 -24.25 -6.78 -14.70
CA MET A 446 -25.19 -5.66 -14.90
C MET A 446 -26.43 -6.08 -15.69
N GLN A 447 -26.27 -7.01 -16.61
CA GLN A 447 -27.37 -7.62 -17.40
C GLN A 447 -28.14 -8.70 -16.67
N GLY A 448 -27.88 -8.94 -15.38
CA GLY A 448 -28.59 -9.90 -14.53
C GLY A 448 -28.12 -11.35 -14.63
N GLN A 449 -27.04 -11.64 -15.35
CA GLN A 449 -26.47 -12.99 -15.43
C GLN A 449 -25.86 -13.42 -14.10
N SER A 450 -25.95 -14.71 -13.72
CA SER A 450 -25.24 -15.25 -12.54
C SER A 450 -23.73 -15.26 -12.75
N CYS A 451 -22.95 -15.39 -11.66
CA CYS A 451 -21.48 -15.47 -11.75
C CYS A 451 -21.02 -16.66 -12.61
N SER A 452 -21.66 -17.83 -12.48
CA SER A 452 -21.32 -19.03 -13.27
C SER A 452 -21.58 -18.83 -14.76
N GLN A 453 -22.70 -18.19 -15.11
CA GLN A 453 -23.02 -17.87 -16.50
C GLN A 453 -22.07 -16.82 -17.08
N ALA A 454 -21.78 -15.78 -16.29
CA ALA A 454 -20.92 -14.69 -16.72
C ALA A 454 -19.45 -15.16 -16.88
N ALA A 455 -18.92 -15.93 -15.93
CA ALA A 455 -17.55 -16.45 -15.95
C ALA A 455 -17.35 -17.57 -16.99
N GLY A 456 -18.33 -18.47 -17.16
CA GLY A 456 -18.25 -19.57 -18.12
C GLY A 456 -18.15 -19.16 -19.58
N LEU A 457 -18.49 -17.89 -19.90
CA LEU A 457 -18.34 -17.32 -21.23
C LEU A 457 -17.01 -16.54 -21.39
N ALA A 458 -16.35 -16.18 -20.28
CA ALA A 458 -15.10 -15.41 -20.29
C ALA A 458 -13.83 -16.29 -20.39
N ILE A 459 -13.94 -17.56 -19.94
CA ILE A 459 -12.84 -18.53 -19.96
C ILE A 459 -13.43 -19.85 -20.47
N GLY A 460 -12.90 -20.36 -21.57
CA GLY A 460 -13.30 -21.68 -22.08
C GLY A 460 -13.19 -22.72 -20.96
N SER A 461 -14.24 -23.48 -20.75
CA SER A 461 -14.43 -24.40 -19.61
C SER A 461 -13.34 -25.50 -19.48
N GLN A 462 -12.44 -25.64 -20.44
CA GLN A 462 -11.33 -26.59 -20.40
C GLN A 462 -10.06 -26.02 -19.76
N ASP A 463 -9.88 -24.68 -19.74
CA ASP A 463 -8.68 -24.03 -19.16
C ASP A 463 -8.74 -23.91 -17.63
N LEU A 464 -9.93 -23.96 -17.03
CA LEU A 464 -10.12 -23.88 -15.57
C LEU A 464 -9.73 -25.16 -14.81
N LEU A 465 -9.75 -26.31 -15.47
CA LEU A 465 -9.44 -27.60 -14.84
C LEU A 465 -7.95 -28.00 -14.98
N GLY A 466 -7.24 -27.40 -15.94
CA GLY A 466 -5.81 -27.69 -16.18
C GLY A 466 -4.84 -26.71 -15.53
N MET A 467 -5.24 -25.48 -15.30
CA MET A 467 -4.47 -24.47 -14.54
C MET A 467 -5.00 -24.45 -13.11
N GLY A 468 -4.29 -25.06 -12.18
CA GLY A 468 -4.64 -24.95 -10.77
C GLY A 468 -4.84 -23.49 -10.40
N LEU A 469 -5.98 -23.16 -9.77
CA LEU A 469 -6.40 -21.84 -9.30
C LEU A 469 -5.34 -21.06 -8.45
N ARG A 470 -4.14 -21.63 -8.30
CA ARG A 470 -3.06 -21.13 -7.43
C ARG A 470 -2.02 -20.26 -8.14
N ASP A 471 -1.98 -20.18 -9.47
CA ASP A 471 -0.90 -19.48 -10.16
C ASP A 471 -1.37 -18.32 -11.05
N GLN A 472 -2.20 -17.42 -10.47
CA GLN A 472 -2.55 -16.15 -11.14
C GLN A 472 -1.39 -15.16 -11.22
N GLY A 473 -0.22 -15.51 -10.70
CA GLY A 473 0.91 -14.63 -10.51
C GLY A 473 0.65 -13.56 -9.43
N VAL A 474 1.68 -13.19 -8.74
CA VAL A 474 1.65 -12.13 -7.73
C VAL A 474 2.17 -10.85 -8.37
N LEU A 475 1.51 -9.72 -8.11
CA LEU A 475 2.02 -8.42 -8.52
C LEU A 475 3.38 -8.18 -7.87
N LEU A 476 4.41 -7.97 -8.68
CA LEU A 476 5.76 -7.74 -8.19
C LEU A 476 5.89 -6.27 -7.78
N ARG A 477 5.64 -6.01 -6.52
CA ARG A 477 5.86 -4.69 -5.91
C ARG A 477 6.37 -4.86 -4.48
N PRO A 478 7.12 -3.88 -3.93
CA PRO A 478 7.50 -3.89 -2.53
C PRO A 478 6.27 -3.89 -1.61
N ASP A 479 6.36 -4.56 -0.47
CA ASP A 479 5.24 -4.67 0.50
C ASP A 479 4.73 -3.30 0.98
N TRP A 480 5.64 -2.32 1.12
CA TRP A 480 5.30 -0.96 1.52
C TRP A 480 4.39 -0.20 0.53
N GLN A 481 4.27 -0.64 -0.74
CA GLN A 481 3.31 -0.08 -1.69
C GLN A 481 1.86 -0.54 -1.46
N SER A 482 1.64 -1.45 -0.52
CA SER A 482 0.31 -1.94 -0.15
C SER A 482 -0.16 -1.26 1.13
N ASN A 483 -0.46 0.04 1.09
CA ASN A 483 -0.56 0.88 2.28
C ASN A 483 -1.85 1.68 2.43
N LYS A 484 -2.27 1.83 3.70
CA LYS A 484 -3.22 2.82 4.17
C LYS A 484 -2.49 3.75 5.13
N PHE A 485 -2.35 5.00 4.77
CA PHE A 485 -1.74 5.98 5.64
C PHE A 485 -2.60 7.24 5.76
N LEU A 486 -2.47 7.86 6.90
CA LEU A 486 -3.13 9.09 7.24
C LEU A 486 -2.14 10.24 7.08
N GLN A 487 -2.65 11.38 6.64
CA GLN A 487 -1.90 12.61 6.72
C GLN A 487 -1.59 12.87 8.20
N ALA A 488 -0.36 13.26 8.52
CA ALA A 488 -0.04 13.67 9.89
C ALA A 488 -1.09 14.71 10.34
N LYS A 489 -1.61 14.57 11.57
CA LYS A 489 -2.44 15.61 12.14
C LYS A 489 -1.63 16.91 12.11
N PRO A 490 -2.22 18.04 11.64
CA PRO A 490 -1.57 19.34 11.66
C PRO A 490 -1.17 19.76 13.07
#